data_de1adc48859745b6cadc0698fab8b270
#
_entry.id   de1adc48859745b6cadc0698fab8b270
#
_cell.length_a   1.000
_cell.length_b   1.000
_cell.length_c   1.000
_cell.angle_alpha   90.00
_cell.angle_beta   90.00
_cell.angle_gamma   90.00
#
_symmetry.space_group_name_H-M   'P 1'
#
loop_
_entity.id
_entity.type
_entity.pdbx_description
1 polymer ?
#
loop_
_entity_poly.entity_id
_entity_poly.type
_entity_poly.pdbx_seq_one_letter_code
_entity_poly.pdbx_strand_id
1 'polypeptide(L)'
;MAKYYITPSLLNSWQYNIKNGTLEDFIKVLNKEEFTPSESIQKGFEFEEWMEENYEETKGGSYQVKVSKEYGDYLLYGIIDCLKSGIIYDYKYTQNYDVGKFFNNHQTLMYLEIVPEAKKMVYLITNKFDDEPGEIFKEEYTKDLFPETIESILHKFIEWLKAYDLYELFTEKWKCK
;
A
#
# COMPACT_ATOMS: atom_id res chain seq x y z
N MET A 1 -13.59 -16.39 -10.86
CA MET A 1 -13.84 -14.96 -10.70
C MET A 1 -13.79 -14.65 -9.22
N ALA A 2 -12.90 -13.77 -8.82
CA ALA A 2 -12.73 -13.37 -7.41
C ALA A 2 -14.01 -12.72 -6.86
N LYS A 3 -14.30 -12.97 -5.60
CA LYS A 3 -15.50 -12.49 -4.91
C LYS A 3 -15.22 -11.26 -4.04
N TYR A 4 -14.01 -11.18 -3.51
CA TYR A 4 -13.62 -10.15 -2.53
C TYR A 4 -12.30 -9.51 -2.94
N TYR A 5 -12.15 -8.20 -2.73
CA TYR A 5 -10.90 -7.53 -3.02
C TYR A 5 -10.12 -7.20 -1.75
N ILE A 6 -8.80 -7.21 -1.88
CA ILE A 6 -7.85 -6.90 -0.82
C ILE A 6 -6.87 -5.86 -1.35
N THR A 7 -6.68 -4.78 -0.61
CA THR A 7 -5.79 -3.68 -0.97
C THR A 7 -4.54 -3.64 -0.09
N PRO A 8 -3.45 -3.01 -0.54
CA PRO A 8 -2.27 -2.79 0.30
C PRO A 8 -2.60 -2.08 1.61
N SER A 9 -3.45 -1.06 1.55
CA SER A 9 -3.86 -0.29 2.74
C SER A 9 -4.62 -1.14 3.76
N LEU A 10 -5.46 -2.09 3.32
CA LEU A 10 -6.14 -3.02 4.21
C LEU A 10 -5.14 -3.91 4.95
N LEU A 11 -4.19 -4.51 4.22
CA LEU A 11 -3.16 -5.37 4.82
C LEU A 11 -2.22 -4.60 5.76
N ASN A 12 -1.86 -3.38 5.41
CA ASN A 12 -1.05 -2.51 6.27
C ASN A 12 -1.80 -2.09 7.53
N SER A 13 -3.10 -1.78 7.43
CA SER A 13 -3.94 -1.47 8.59
C SER A 13 -4.07 -2.67 9.51
N TRP A 14 -4.26 -3.86 8.97
CA TRP A 14 -4.25 -5.10 9.74
C TRP A 14 -2.93 -5.29 10.48
N GLN A 15 -1.79 -5.20 9.80
CA GLN A 15 -0.46 -5.34 10.38
C GLN A 15 -0.21 -4.31 11.49
N TYR A 16 -0.58 -3.04 11.26
CA TYR A 16 -0.44 -1.98 12.24
C TYR A 16 -1.24 -2.26 13.50
N ASN A 17 -2.52 -2.65 13.34
CA ASN A 17 -3.39 -2.89 14.48
C ASN A 17 -3.01 -4.13 15.31
N ILE A 18 -2.43 -5.17 14.70
CA ILE A 18 -1.86 -6.28 15.47
C ILE A 18 -0.71 -5.83 16.37
N LYS A 19 0.13 -4.89 15.89
CA LYS A 19 1.35 -4.48 16.61
C LYS A 19 1.13 -3.34 17.58
N ASN A 20 0.34 -2.34 17.21
CA ASN A 20 0.33 -1.03 17.86
C ASN A 20 -1.06 -0.47 18.13
N GLY A 21 -2.08 -1.02 17.49
CA GLY A 21 -3.43 -0.47 17.50
C GLY A 21 -4.40 -1.26 18.35
N THR A 22 -5.66 -1.04 18.07
CA THR A 22 -6.77 -1.74 18.69
C THR A 22 -7.57 -2.51 17.65
N LEU A 23 -8.24 -3.56 18.09
CA LEU A 23 -9.19 -4.29 17.24
C LEU A 23 -10.31 -3.37 16.77
N GLU A 24 -10.75 -2.45 17.61
CA GLU A 24 -11.81 -1.48 17.30
C GLU A 24 -11.43 -0.59 16.12
N ASP A 25 -10.21 -0.09 16.07
CA ASP A 25 -9.73 0.75 14.95
C ASP A 25 -9.67 -0.05 13.64
N PHE A 26 -9.29 -1.32 13.71
CA PHE A 26 -9.32 -2.19 12.53
C PHE A 26 -10.75 -2.47 12.05
N ILE A 27 -11.70 -2.64 12.96
CA ILE A 27 -13.14 -2.80 12.64
C ILE A 27 -13.66 -1.57 11.88
N LYS A 28 -13.26 -0.35 12.24
CA LYS A 28 -13.59 0.87 11.48
C LYS A 28 -13.08 0.80 10.04
N VAL A 29 -11.84 0.34 9.85
CA VAL A 29 -11.26 0.12 8.51
C VAL A 29 -12.08 -0.92 7.72
N LEU A 30 -12.43 -2.05 8.33
CA LEU A 30 -13.26 -3.08 7.69
C LEU A 30 -14.63 -2.54 7.28
N ASN A 31 -15.25 -1.71 8.12
CA ASN A 31 -16.53 -1.06 7.84
C ASN A 31 -16.44 0.03 6.78
N LYS A 32 -15.22 0.41 6.36
CA LYS A 32 -14.99 1.55 5.45
C LYS A 32 -15.58 2.84 5.99
N GLU A 33 -15.46 3.06 7.30
CA GLU A 33 -15.93 4.29 7.92
C GLU A 33 -15.17 5.49 7.32
N GLU A 34 -15.92 6.56 7.07
CA GLU A 34 -15.33 7.81 6.60
C GLU A 34 -14.40 8.39 7.66
N PHE A 35 -13.27 8.88 7.23
CA PHE A 35 -12.34 9.59 8.10
C PHE A 35 -12.02 10.96 7.52
N THR A 36 -11.79 11.93 8.39
CA THR A 36 -11.27 13.22 7.98
C THR A 36 -9.75 13.10 7.85
N PRO A 37 -9.17 13.37 6.66
CA PRO A 37 -7.73 13.32 6.48
C PRO A 37 -7.02 14.25 7.47
N SER A 38 -5.99 13.71 8.14
CA SER A 38 -5.11 14.54 8.97
C SER A 38 -4.27 15.47 8.09
N GLU A 39 -3.68 16.50 8.68
CA GLU A 39 -2.74 17.37 7.98
C GLU A 39 -1.61 16.58 7.29
N SER A 40 -1.11 15.54 7.94
CA SER A 40 -0.09 14.66 7.38
C SER A 40 -0.57 13.90 6.14
N ILE A 41 -1.82 13.43 6.12
CA ILE A 41 -2.41 12.77 4.96
C ILE A 41 -2.62 13.76 3.82
N GLN A 42 -3.10 14.97 4.14
CA GLN A 42 -3.25 16.04 3.15
C GLN A 42 -1.92 16.40 2.49
N LYS A 43 -0.86 16.59 3.28
CA LYS A 43 0.50 16.81 2.76
C LYS A 43 1.02 15.64 1.92
N GLY A 44 0.59 14.43 2.22
CA GLY A 44 0.88 13.24 1.39
C GLY A 44 0.30 13.36 -0.01
N PHE A 45 -0.97 13.77 -0.14
CA PHE A 45 -1.61 13.98 -1.44
C PHE A 45 -0.98 15.13 -2.23
N GLU A 46 -0.68 16.24 -1.58
CA GLU A 46 -0.01 17.39 -2.19
C GLU A 46 1.41 17.03 -2.68
N PHE A 47 2.15 16.25 -1.90
CA PHE A 47 3.47 15.75 -2.31
C PHE A 47 3.38 14.81 -3.51
N GLU A 48 2.41 13.90 -3.54
CA GLU A 48 2.18 12.98 -4.66
C GLU A 48 1.89 13.76 -5.95
N GLU A 49 0.99 14.75 -5.91
CA GLU A 49 0.67 15.64 -7.04
C GLU A 49 1.92 16.40 -7.52
N TRP A 50 2.69 16.96 -6.59
CA TRP A 50 3.94 17.64 -6.92
C TRP A 50 4.94 16.71 -7.61
N MET A 51 5.08 15.47 -7.13
CA MET A 51 5.99 14.47 -7.69
C MET A 51 5.62 14.09 -9.13
N GLU A 52 4.34 13.91 -9.41
CA GLU A 52 3.85 13.61 -10.75
C GLU A 52 4.19 14.72 -11.75
N GLU A 53 4.12 15.96 -11.32
CA GLU A 53 4.36 17.13 -12.19
C GLU A 53 5.85 17.48 -12.34
N ASN A 54 6.64 17.32 -11.27
CA ASN A 54 7.95 17.98 -11.18
C ASN A 54 9.16 17.02 -11.09
N TYR A 55 8.97 15.76 -10.67
CA TYR A 55 10.10 14.89 -10.39
C TYR A 55 10.65 14.21 -11.66
N GLU A 56 11.87 14.61 -12.10
CA GLU A 56 12.46 14.20 -13.36
C GLU A 56 12.67 12.68 -13.52
N GLU A 57 12.99 11.95 -12.43
CA GLU A 57 13.22 10.50 -12.51
C GLU A 57 11.96 9.73 -12.93
N THR A 58 10.78 10.18 -12.52
CA THR A 58 9.49 9.55 -12.84
C THR A 58 8.80 10.15 -14.06
N LYS A 59 9.31 11.26 -14.60
CA LYS A 59 8.74 11.95 -15.75
C LYS A 59 8.63 11.04 -16.97
N GLY A 60 7.45 11.04 -17.59
CA GLY A 60 7.13 10.17 -18.74
C GLY A 60 6.79 8.74 -18.34
N GLY A 61 6.64 8.43 -17.06
CA GLY A 61 6.03 7.20 -16.56
C GLY A 61 4.51 7.17 -16.73
N SER A 62 3.90 6.06 -16.40
CA SER A 62 2.44 5.92 -16.29
C SER A 62 2.04 6.15 -14.84
N TYR A 63 1.17 7.12 -14.61
CA TYR A 63 0.73 7.51 -13.26
C TYR A 63 -0.62 6.90 -12.93
N GLN A 64 -0.89 6.70 -11.62
CA GLN A 64 -2.15 6.18 -11.09
C GLN A 64 -2.59 4.86 -11.75
N VAL A 65 -1.62 3.94 -11.91
CA VAL A 65 -1.81 2.69 -12.65
C VAL A 65 -2.60 1.70 -11.79
N LYS A 66 -3.82 1.39 -12.21
CA LYS A 66 -4.65 0.37 -11.57
C LYS A 66 -4.14 -1.02 -11.92
N VAL A 67 -3.86 -1.83 -10.91
CA VAL A 67 -3.33 -3.19 -11.06
C VAL A 67 -4.12 -4.16 -10.22
N SER A 68 -4.25 -5.41 -10.70
CA SER A 68 -4.93 -6.46 -9.95
C SER A 68 -4.46 -7.86 -10.34
N LYS A 69 -4.60 -8.82 -9.41
CA LYS A 69 -4.33 -10.23 -9.64
C LYS A 69 -5.27 -11.10 -8.78
N GLU A 70 -5.84 -12.15 -9.39
CA GLU A 70 -6.72 -13.07 -8.67
C GLU A 70 -5.94 -14.15 -7.92
N TYR A 71 -6.38 -14.42 -6.69
CA TYR A 71 -5.95 -15.53 -5.83
C TYR A 71 -7.19 -16.23 -5.26
N GLY A 72 -7.65 -17.28 -5.93
CA GLY A 72 -8.87 -17.98 -5.54
C GLY A 72 -10.09 -17.04 -5.49
N ASP A 73 -10.69 -16.89 -4.33
CA ASP A 73 -11.84 -16.01 -4.13
C ASP A 73 -11.45 -14.53 -3.93
N TYR A 74 -10.14 -14.20 -3.91
CA TYR A 74 -9.65 -12.86 -3.59
C TYR A 74 -9.02 -12.19 -4.80
N LEU A 75 -9.32 -10.91 -4.99
CA LEU A 75 -8.70 -10.02 -5.95
C LEU A 75 -7.73 -9.09 -5.19
N LEU A 76 -6.44 -9.27 -5.39
CA LEU A 76 -5.48 -8.24 -5.00
C LEU A 76 -5.65 -7.05 -5.93
N TYR A 77 -5.87 -5.87 -5.38
CA TYR A 77 -6.09 -4.65 -6.14
C TYR A 77 -5.34 -3.48 -5.52
N GLY A 78 -4.71 -2.67 -6.36
CA GLY A 78 -4.07 -1.45 -5.93
C GLY A 78 -3.93 -0.43 -7.05
N ILE A 79 -3.47 0.76 -6.68
CA ILE A 79 -3.14 1.85 -7.58
C ILE A 79 -1.67 2.19 -7.33
N ILE A 80 -0.86 2.09 -8.37
CA ILE A 80 0.57 2.42 -8.34
C ILE A 80 0.71 3.89 -8.70
N ASP A 81 1.44 4.67 -7.89
CA ASP A 81 1.60 6.10 -8.12
C ASP A 81 2.30 6.36 -9.45
N CYS A 82 3.42 5.67 -9.71
CA CYS A 82 4.08 5.72 -11.02
C CYS A 82 4.72 4.38 -11.41
N LEU A 83 4.53 3.96 -12.65
CA LEU A 83 5.19 2.82 -13.26
C LEU A 83 6.03 3.30 -14.44
N LYS A 84 7.35 3.10 -14.38
CA LYS A 84 8.28 3.51 -15.42
C LYS A 84 9.42 2.52 -15.59
N SER A 85 9.62 2.03 -16.81
CA SER A 85 10.75 1.16 -17.19
C SER A 85 10.90 -0.09 -16.32
N GLY A 86 9.78 -0.68 -15.88
CA GLY A 86 9.78 -1.85 -15.00
C GLY A 86 10.13 -1.52 -13.55
N ILE A 87 10.01 -0.29 -13.13
CA ILE A 87 10.17 0.17 -11.75
C ILE A 87 8.84 0.73 -11.27
N ILE A 88 8.40 0.25 -10.11
CA ILE A 88 7.24 0.78 -9.40
C ILE A 88 7.73 1.88 -8.46
N TYR A 89 7.22 3.08 -8.59
CA TYR A 89 7.48 4.19 -7.68
C TYR A 89 6.25 4.44 -6.81
N ASP A 90 6.51 4.74 -5.55
CA ASP A 90 5.50 5.07 -4.56
C ASP A 90 5.97 6.28 -3.75
N TYR A 91 5.11 7.28 -3.63
CA TYR A 91 5.43 8.56 -3.00
C TYR A 91 4.94 8.58 -1.55
N LYS A 92 5.82 8.93 -0.62
CA LYS A 92 5.49 8.93 0.81
C LYS A 92 5.90 10.23 1.50
N TYR A 93 4.93 10.88 2.10
CA TYR A 93 5.17 11.92 3.11
C TYR A 93 5.12 11.31 4.50
N THR A 94 6.10 11.58 5.34
CA THR A 94 6.11 11.16 6.74
C THR A 94 6.96 12.09 7.59
N GLN A 95 6.38 12.73 8.60
CA GLN A 95 7.10 13.65 9.49
C GLN A 95 8.31 13.00 10.19
N ASN A 96 8.20 11.72 10.53
CA ASN A 96 9.28 10.96 11.17
C ASN A 96 9.72 9.85 10.20
N TYR A 97 10.84 10.08 9.56
CA TYR A 97 11.46 9.12 8.65
C TYR A 97 12.71 8.50 9.27
N ASP A 98 12.73 7.19 9.27
CA ASP A 98 13.89 6.36 9.59
C ASP A 98 14.16 5.43 8.42
N VAL A 99 15.41 5.17 8.09
CA VAL A 99 15.83 4.28 7.00
C VAL A 99 15.25 2.87 7.24
N GLY A 100 14.64 2.30 6.21
CA GLY A 100 13.98 0.99 6.29
C GLY A 100 12.56 1.01 6.84
N LYS A 101 11.97 2.18 7.06
CA LYS A 101 10.60 2.33 7.59
C LYS A 101 9.57 1.55 6.78
N PHE A 102 9.73 1.48 5.47
CA PHE A 102 8.78 0.85 4.55
C PHE A 102 9.10 -0.61 4.22
N PHE A 103 10.20 -1.16 4.75
CA PHE A 103 10.61 -2.54 4.49
C PHE A 103 9.51 -3.57 4.85
N ASN A 104 8.83 -3.38 5.97
CA ASN A 104 7.78 -4.28 6.44
C ASN A 104 6.38 -3.96 5.86
N ASN A 105 6.28 -3.07 4.89
CA ASN A 105 5.03 -2.71 4.27
C ASN A 105 4.60 -3.80 3.28
N HIS A 106 3.41 -4.39 3.46
CA HIS A 106 2.88 -5.41 2.56
C HIS A 106 2.64 -4.90 1.12
N GLN A 107 2.59 -3.59 0.93
CA GLN A 107 2.41 -2.94 -0.37
C GLN A 107 3.50 -3.33 -1.37
N THR A 108 4.76 -3.36 -0.93
CA THR A 108 5.90 -3.72 -1.78
C THR A 108 5.74 -5.12 -2.36
N LEU A 109 5.56 -6.11 -1.50
CA LEU A 109 5.44 -7.49 -1.93
C LEU A 109 4.20 -7.70 -2.79
N MET A 110 3.08 -7.06 -2.43
CA MET A 110 1.83 -7.14 -3.17
C MET A 110 1.98 -6.58 -4.59
N TYR A 111 2.58 -5.41 -4.76
CA TYR A 111 2.77 -4.81 -6.08
C TYR A 111 3.76 -5.58 -6.95
N LEU A 112 4.88 -6.04 -6.39
CA LEU A 112 5.84 -6.88 -7.11
C LEU A 112 5.26 -8.25 -7.50
N GLU A 113 4.23 -8.73 -6.80
CA GLU A 113 3.50 -9.93 -7.15
C GLU A 113 2.45 -9.70 -8.23
N ILE A 114 1.75 -8.57 -8.18
CA ILE A 114 0.72 -8.21 -9.16
C ILE A 114 1.34 -7.83 -10.51
N VAL A 115 2.51 -7.18 -10.50
CA VAL A 115 3.24 -6.72 -11.68
C VAL A 115 4.55 -7.52 -11.83
N PRO A 116 4.49 -8.75 -12.34
CA PRO A 116 5.64 -9.66 -12.36
C PRO A 116 6.80 -9.17 -13.25
N GLU A 117 6.53 -8.28 -14.20
CA GLU A 117 7.54 -7.62 -15.03
C GLU A 117 8.29 -6.49 -14.30
N ALA A 118 7.79 -6.04 -13.16
CA ALA A 118 8.49 -5.04 -12.35
C ALA A 118 9.72 -5.66 -11.68
N LYS A 119 10.86 -5.00 -11.83
CA LYS A 119 12.16 -5.43 -11.29
C LYS A 119 12.31 -5.08 -9.83
N LYS A 120 11.79 -3.94 -9.42
CA LYS A 120 11.87 -3.40 -8.06
C LYS A 120 10.78 -2.37 -7.80
N MET A 121 10.58 -2.10 -6.53
CA MET A 121 9.79 -0.97 -6.04
C MET A 121 10.71 0.04 -5.38
N VAL A 122 10.45 1.32 -5.65
CA VAL A 122 11.20 2.46 -5.13
C VAL A 122 10.24 3.36 -4.37
N TYR A 123 10.49 3.55 -3.10
CA TYR A 123 9.84 4.59 -2.32
C TYR A 123 10.62 5.89 -2.45
N LEU A 124 9.94 6.95 -2.81
CA LEU A 124 10.44 8.32 -2.82
C LEU A 124 9.77 9.06 -1.66
N ILE A 125 10.56 9.39 -0.66
CA ILE A 125 10.06 9.77 0.67
C ILE A 125 10.53 11.20 0.98
N THR A 126 9.63 12.04 1.47
CA THR A 126 10.02 13.30 2.11
C THR A 126 9.45 13.40 3.53
N ASN A 127 10.19 14.05 4.41
CA ASN A 127 9.72 14.35 5.77
C ASN A 127 9.35 15.83 5.96
N LYS A 128 9.52 16.63 4.91
CA LYS A 128 9.13 18.03 4.88
C LYS A 128 8.52 18.37 3.53
N PHE A 129 7.32 18.91 3.55
CA PHE A 129 6.62 19.40 2.38
C PHE A 129 5.80 20.64 2.76
N ASP A 130 6.08 21.73 2.05
CA ASP A 130 5.29 22.94 2.08
C ASP A 130 4.77 23.21 0.65
N ASP A 131 5.40 24.11 -0.13
CA ASP A 131 5.08 24.26 -1.57
C ASP A 131 5.94 23.31 -2.45
N GLU A 132 7.05 22.83 -1.92
CA GLU A 132 7.96 21.88 -2.53
C GLU A 132 8.56 20.95 -1.47
N PRO A 133 9.02 19.74 -1.86
CA PRO A 133 9.64 18.84 -0.92
C PRO A 133 10.99 19.38 -0.43
N GLY A 134 11.32 19.05 0.81
CA GLY A 134 12.68 19.14 1.30
C GLY A 134 13.57 18.06 0.64
N GLU A 135 14.38 17.37 1.45
CA GLU A 135 15.13 16.22 0.95
C GLU A 135 14.21 15.08 0.52
N ILE A 136 14.50 14.45 -0.61
CA ILE A 136 13.83 13.23 -1.08
C ILE A 136 14.75 12.05 -0.79
N PHE A 137 14.34 11.21 0.15
CA PHE A 137 15.00 9.95 0.49
C PHE A 137 14.50 8.84 -0.45
N LYS A 138 15.38 7.89 -0.75
CA LYS A 138 15.06 6.77 -1.64
C LYS A 138 15.30 5.45 -0.92
N GLU A 139 14.29 4.57 -0.93
CA GLU A 139 14.40 3.17 -0.53
C GLU A 139 14.04 2.26 -1.71
N GLU A 140 14.87 1.25 -1.97
CA GLU A 140 14.65 0.33 -3.08
C GLU A 140 14.48 -1.09 -2.54
N TYR A 141 13.47 -1.80 -3.05
CA TYR A 141 13.16 -3.17 -2.63
C TYR A 141 12.90 -4.06 -3.83
N THR A 142 13.48 -5.25 -3.81
CA THR A 142 13.24 -6.35 -4.76
C THR A 142 12.49 -7.49 -4.06
N LYS A 143 11.83 -8.34 -4.82
CA LYS A 143 10.98 -9.41 -4.29
C LYS A 143 11.75 -10.42 -3.43
N ASP A 144 13.00 -10.69 -3.76
CA ASP A 144 13.89 -11.63 -3.06
C ASP A 144 14.30 -11.19 -1.64
N LEU A 145 14.11 -9.92 -1.30
CA LEU A 145 14.35 -9.42 0.05
C LEU A 145 13.28 -9.86 1.08
N PHE A 146 12.14 -10.36 0.61
CA PHE A 146 11.01 -10.73 1.47
C PHE A 146 11.00 -12.24 1.70
N PRO A 147 11.04 -12.69 2.98
CA PRO A 147 11.03 -14.12 3.32
C PRO A 147 9.66 -14.78 3.11
N GLU A 148 8.59 -13.98 3.08
CA GLU A 148 7.22 -14.45 2.92
C GLU A 148 6.70 -14.18 1.50
N THR A 149 5.77 -15.02 1.06
CA THR A 149 5.00 -14.78 -0.17
C THR A 149 3.71 -14.02 0.15
N ILE A 150 3.17 -13.32 -0.83
CA ILE A 150 1.86 -12.65 -0.65
C ILE A 150 0.75 -13.67 -0.34
N GLU A 151 0.83 -14.88 -0.89
CA GLU A 151 -0.11 -15.95 -0.61
C GLU A 151 -0.09 -16.36 0.87
N SER A 152 1.10 -16.47 1.48
CA SER A 152 1.24 -16.72 2.92
C SER A 152 0.63 -15.59 3.76
N ILE A 153 0.84 -14.35 3.38
CA ILE A 153 0.27 -13.17 4.06
C ILE A 153 -1.27 -13.18 3.96
N LEU A 154 -1.81 -13.45 2.77
CA LEU A 154 -3.26 -13.58 2.57
C LEU A 154 -3.87 -14.66 3.45
N HIS A 155 -3.22 -15.83 3.47
CA HIS A 155 -3.68 -16.93 4.32
C HIS A 155 -3.72 -16.52 5.80
N LYS A 156 -2.64 -15.92 6.32
CA LYS A 156 -2.58 -15.42 7.70
C LYS A 156 -3.66 -14.37 7.98
N PHE A 157 -3.88 -13.46 7.04
CA PHE A 157 -4.92 -12.43 7.16
C PHE A 157 -6.32 -13.04 7.27
N ILE A 158 -6.66 -13.97 6.38
CA ILE A 158 -7.96 -14.62 6.37
C ILE A 158 -8.18 -15.47 7.63
N GLU A 159 -7.20 -16.25 8.04
CA GLU A 159 -7.29 -17.03 9.30
C GLU A 159 -7.42 -16.11 10.53
N TRP A 160 -6.75 -14.98 10.53
CA TRP A 160 -6.90 -13.98 11.58
C TRP A 160 -8.32 -13.39 11.60
N LEU A 161 -8.90 -13.02 10.45
CA LEU A 161 -10.29 -12.55 10.37
C LEU A 161 -11.28 -13.57 10.92
N LYS A 162 -11.09 -14.86 10.63
CA LYS A 162 -11.92 -15.93 11.15
C LYS A 162 -11.76 -16.10 12.67
N ALA A 163 -10.52 -16.04 13.18
CA ALA A 163 -10.22 -16.19 14.60
C ALA A 163 -10.82 -15.08 15.48
N TYR A 164 -11.04 -13.90 14.90
CA TYR A 164 -11.65 -12.75 15.58
C TYR A 164 -13.11 -12.49 15.19
N ASP A 165 -13.77 -13.46 14.53
CA ASP A 165 -15.18 -13.37 14.09
C ASP A 165 -15.45 -12.17 13.14
N LEU A 166 -14.43 -11.73 12.38
CA LEU A 166 -14.51 -10.58 11.47
C LEU A 166 -14.66 -10.98 9.98
N TYR A 167 -14.61 -12.26 9.67
CA TYR A 167 -14.65 -12.73 8.28
C TYR A 167 -15.97 -12.40 7.58
N GLU A 168 -17.10 -12.50 8.26
CA GLU A 168 -18.42 -12.15 7.72
C GLU A 168 -18.50 -10.66 7.38
N LEU A 169 -18.02 -9.80 8.30
CA LEU A 169 -17.95 -8.36 8.08
C LEU A 169 -17.07 -8.03 6.86
N PHE A 170 -15.89 -8.65 6.75
CA PHE A 170 -15.02 -8.49 5.58
C PHE A 170 -15.75 -8.90 4.31
N THR A 171 -16.36 -10.08 4.25
CA THR A 171 -17.05 -10.58 3.06
C THR A 171 -18.27 -9.77 2.68
N GLU A 172 -18.93 -9.10 3.64
CA GLU A 172 -20.01 -8.16 3.38
C GLU A 172 -19.50 -6.87 2.71
N LYS A 173 -18.45 -6.25 3.27
CA LYS A 173 -17.99 -4.91 2.91
C LYS A 173 -17.00 -4.87 1.74
N TRP A 174 -16.27 -5.96 1.49
CA TRP A 174 -15.17 -5.99 0.52
C TRP A 174 -15.48 -6.86 -0.72
N LYS A 175 -16.74 -6.92 -1.13
CA LYS A 175 -17.18 -7.62 -2.35
C LYS A 175 -16.64 -6.91 -3.60
N CYS A 176 -16.19 -7.71 -4.57
CA CYS A 176 -15.98 -7.25 -5.94
C CYS A 176 -17.35 -6.83 -6.53
N LYS A 177 -17.35 -5.70 -7.24
CA LYS A 177 -18.53 -5.19 -7.95
C LYS A 177 -18.64 -5.81 -9.33
#